data_895d379c5d3c2263003a31b20b69bc7e
#
_entry.id   895d379c5d3c2263003a31b20b69bc7e
#
_cell.length_a   1.000
_cell.length_b   1.000
_cell.length_c   1.000
_cell.angle_alpha   90.00
_cell.angle_beta   90.00
_cell.angle_gamma   90.00
#
_symmetry.space_group_name_H-M   'P 1'
#
loop_
_entity.id
_entity.type
_entity.pdbx_description
1 polymer ?
#
loop_
_entity_poly.entity_id
_entity_poly.type
_entity_poly.pdbx_seq_one_letter_code
_entity_poly.pdbx_strand_id
1 'polypeptide(L)'
;AIGARALELANAINSYRAQHGLAPIPISKSLTHVAETHVRDLQSSPKVAATCNGHSWSANGPWTPCCYTADHAQAKCMWDKPSELTQLKATGFEITIGQPGETSGVVLDAPKALAAWQGSPLHNDVILNRGTWQSMTWRSLGAGIVDSHACAWFSDQADPTP
;
A
#
# COMPACT_ATOMS: atom_id res chain seq x y z
N ALA A 1 -0.19 8.80 16.29
CA ALA A 1 0.41 9.74 15.33
C ALA A 1 0.95 8.96 14.12
N ILE A 2 0.86 9.56 12.93
CA ILE A 2 1.42 8.99 11.70
C ILE A 2 2.94 9.18 11.71
N GLY A 3 3.70 8.14 11.41
CA GLY A 3 5.16 8.21 11.33
C GLY A 3 5.64 9.18 10.24
N ALA A 4 6.78 9.83 10.48
CA ALA A 4 7.30 10.87 9.57
C ALA A 4 7.54 10.35 8.15
N ARG A 5 8.09 9.15 7.99
CA ARG A 5 8.39 8.57 6.67
C ARG A 5 7.12 8.17 5.92
N ALA A 6 6.14 7.64 6.63
CA ALA A 6 4.82 7.33 6.07
C ALA A 6 4.12 8.59 5.57
N LEU A 7 4.14 9.65 6.37
CA LEU A 7 3.56 10.94 6.02
C LEU A 7 4.27 11.56 4.79
N GLU A 8 5.58 11.49 4.75
CA GLU A 8 6.37 11.99 3.62
C GLU A 8 5.98 11.29 2.31
N LEU A 9 5.85 9.96 2.33
CA LEU A 9 5.45 9.18 1.14
C LEU A 9 4.01 9.51 0.73
N ALA A 10 3.07 9.59 1.67
CA ALA A 10 1.69 9.95 1.38
C ALA A 10 1.60 11.38 0.77
N ASN A 11 2.35 12.33 1.32
CA ASN A 11 2.42 13.69 0.79
C ASN A 11 3.05 13.73 -0.62
N ALA A 12 4.06 12.90 -0.88
CA ALA A 12 4.66 12.80 -2.22
C ALA A 12 3.63 12.28 -3.25
N ILE A 13 2.82 11.29 -2.89
CA ILE A 13 1.73 10.79 -3.73
C ILE A 13 0.73 11.91 -4.02
N ASN A 14 0.30 12.66 -3.01
CA ASN A 14 -0.64 13.77 -3.19
C ASN A 14 -0.05 14.91 -4.02
N SER A 15 1.23 15.23 -3.88
CA SER A 15 1.90 16.22 -4.71
C SER A 15 1.94 15.80 -6.18
N TYR A 16 2.20 14.53 -6.44
CA TYR A 16 2.16 13.97 -7.79
C TYR A 16 0.75 14.05 -8.39
N ARG A 17 -0.27 13.72 -7.61
CA ARG A 17 -1.68 13.87 -8.03
C ARG A 17 -1.99 15.33 -8.40
N ALA A 18 -1.55 16.28 -7.59
CA ALA A 18 -1.76 17.71 -7.84
C ALA A 18 -1.13 18.17 -9.18
N GLN A 19 0.04 17.62 -9.54
CA GLN A 19 0.68 17.89 -10.84
C GLN A 19 -0.18 17.43 -12.03
N HIS A 20 -1.10 16.50 -11.80
CA HIS A 20 -2.05 15.99 -12.78
C HIS A 20 -3.48 16.55 -12.60
N GLY A 21 -3.63 17.63 -11.83
CA GLY A 21 -4.92 18.29 -11.62
C GLY A 21 -5.90 17.51 -10.75
N LEU A 22 -5.44 16.51 -9.99
CA LEU A 22 -6.27 15.70 -9.12
C LEU A 22 -6.26 16.21 -7.68
N ALA A 23 -7.41 16.10 -7.02
CA ALA A 23 -7.54 16.47 -5.60
C ALA A 23 -6.65 15.59 -4.71
N PRO A 24 -6.13 16.13 -3.59
CA PRO A 24 -5.42 15.33 -2.61
C PRO A 24 -6.35 14.31 -1.98
N ILE A 25 -5.81 13.14 -1.68
CA ILE A 25 -6.52 12.10 -0.94
C ILE A 25 -6.30 12.37 0.56
N PRO A 26 -7.35 12.41 1.39
CA PRO A 26 -7.17 12.52 2.84
C PRO A 26 -6.29 11.42 3.40
N ILE A 27 -5.30 11.78 4.22
CA ILE A 27 -4.40 10.81 4.84
C ILE A 27 -5.12 10.13 5.99
N SER A 28 -5.13 8.80 5.96
CA SER A 28 -5.85 7.92 6.86
C SER A 28 -4.93 7.32 7.91
N LYS A 29 -5.26 7.45 9.18
CA LYS A 29 -4.56 6.75 10.25
C LYS A 29 -4.74 5.23 10.14
N SER A 30 -5.93 4.78 9.79
CA SER A 30 -6.23 3.36 9.61
C SER A 30 -5.40 2.75 8.48
N LEU A 31 -5.42 3.34 7.29
CA LEU A 31 -4.63 2.81 6.16
C LEU A 31 -3.13 2.96 6.38
N THR A 32 -2.68 3.99 7.09
CA THR A 32 -1.27 4.10 7.49
C THR A 32 -0.87 2.95 8.41
N HIS A 33 -1.72 2.59 9.37
CA HIS A 33 -1.47 1.44 10.24
C HIS A 33 -1.37 0.14 9.44
N VAL A 34 -2.27 -0.08 8.48
CA VAL A 34 -2.22 -1.24 7.58
C VAL A 34 -0.91 -1.25 6.79
N ALA A 35 -0.55 -0.13 6.19
CA ALA A 35 0.65 0.01 5.37
C ALA A 35 1.93 -0.23 6.16
N GLU A 36 2.07 0.40 7.33
CA GLU A 36 3.24 0.23 8.19
C GLU A 36 3.35 -1.20 8.73
N THR A 37 2.22 -1.82 9.05
CA THR A 37 2.17 -3.22 9.48
C THR A 37 2.63 -4.14 8.35
N HIS A 38 2.16 -3.90 7.14
CA HIS A 38 2.50 -4.74 5.99
C HIS A 38 3.97 -4.64 5.61
N VAL A 39 4.55 -3.45 5.51
CA VAL A 39 5.98 -3.34 5.15
C VAL A 39 6.89 -3.97 6.20
N ARG A 40 6.54 -3.90 7.49
CA ARG A 40 7.27 -4.61 8.54
C ARG A 40 7.15 -6.12 8.40
N ASP A 41 5.96 -6.62 8.07
CA ASP A 41 5.75 -8.04 7.81
C ASP A 41 6.57 -8.51 6.61
N LEU A 42 6.54 -7.79 5.50
CA LEU A 42 7.33 -8.10 4.31
C LEU A 42 8.83 -8.11 4.59
N GLN A 43 9.33 -7.13 5.32
CA GLN A 43 10.75 -6.99 5.64
C GLN A 43 11.26 -8.11 6.56
N SER A 44 10.44 -8.56 7.50
CA SER A 44 10.81 -9.56 8.53
C SER A 44 10.44 -10.99 8.18
N SER A 45 9.62 -11.20 7.17
CA SER A 45 9.16 -12.53 6.77
C SER A 45 10.29 -13.39 6.24
N PRO A 46 10.22 -14.72 6.41
CA PRO A 46 11.03 -15.63 5.61
C PRO A 46 10.73 -15.47 4.13
N LYS A 47 11.70 -15.77 3.28
CA LYS A 47 11.44 -15.89 1.85
C LYS A 47 10.39 -16.96 1.60
N VAL A 48 9.43 -16.63 0.74
CA VAL A 48 8.36 -17.53 0.33
C VAL A 48 8.53 -17.94 -1.13
N ALA A 49 7.64 -18.80 -1.63
CA ALA A 49 7.64 -19.18 -3.04
C ALA A 49 7.61 -17.93 -3.94
N ALA A 50 8.33 -17.99 -5.07
CA ALA A 50 8.40 -16.86 -6.01
C ALA A 50 7.02 -16.44 -6.58
N THR A 51 6.02 -17.32 -6.50
CA THR A 51 4.65 -17.04 -6.89
C THR A 51 3.92 -16.12 -5.92
N CYS A 52 4.38 -16.00 -4.66
CA CYS A 52 3.83 -15.09 -3.67
C CYS A 52 4.46 -13.71 -3.86
N ASN A 53 3.67 -12.73 -4.31
CA ASN A 53 4.18 -11.38 -4.57
C ASN A 53 4.09 -10.46 -3.34
N GLY A 54 4.43 -9.18 -3.53
CA GLY A 54 4.48 -8.19 -2.46
C GLY A 54 3.13 -7.88 -1.79
N HIS A 55 2.00 -8.37 -2.29
CA HIS A 55 0.70 -8.26 -1.63
C HIS A 55 0.45 -9.41 -0.63
N SER A 56 1.38 -10.33 -0.49
CA SER A 56 1.26 -11.48 0.43
C SER A 56 1.47 -11.07 1.88
N TRP A 57 0.84 -11.82 2.79
CA TRP A 57 0.94 -11.62 4.24
C TRP A 57 1.38 -12.90 4.91
N SER A 58 2.33 -12.82 5.83
CA SER A 58 2.81 -13.98 6.59
C SER A 58 1.77 -14.45 7.63
N ALA A 59 2.05 -15.57 8.28
CA ALA A 59 1.25 -16.07 9.40
C ALA A 59 1.69 -15.48 10.76
N ASN A 60 2.55 -14.45 10.78
CA ASN A 60 3.21 -13.97 11.99
C ASN A 60 2.50 -12.79 12.67
N GLY A 61 1.22 -12.57 12.41
CA GLY A 61 0.48 -11.47 13.01
C GLY A 61 -1.02 -11.74 13.11
N PRO A 62 -1.78 -10.81 13.71
CA PRO A 62 -3.22 -10.97 13.96
C PRO A 62 -4.06 -10.66 12.71
N TRP A 63 -3.74 -11.27 11.60
CA TRP A 63 -4.42 -11.13 10.31
C TRP A 63 -4.51 -12.48 9.61
N THR A 64 -5.34 -12.56 8.58
CA THR A 64 -5.41 -13.73 7.71
C THR A 64 -4.19 -13.76 6.78
N PRO A 65 -3.33 -14.80 6.87
CA PRO A 65 -2.19 -14.93 5.96
C PRO A 65 -2.65 -15.31 4.54
N CYS A 66 -1.86 -14.91 3.54
CA CYS A 66 -2.07 -15.35 2.17
C CYS A 66 -0.82 -15.27 1.31
N CYS A 67 -0.75 -16.16 0.32
CA CYS A 67 0.16 -16.07 -0.81
C CYS A 67 -0.60 -15.42 -1.97
N TYR A 68 -0.36 -14.12 -2.19
CA TYR A 68 -1.03 -13.40 -3.27
C TYR A 68 -0.32 -13.66 -4.59
N THR A 69 -1.04 -14.16 -5.57
CA THR A 69 -0.51 -14.59 -6.87
C THR A 69 -0.91 -13.61 -7.98
N ALA A 70 -0.15 -13.62 -9.09
CA ALA A 70 -0.32 -12.69 -10.20
C ALA A 70 -1.68 -12.80 -10.91
N ASP A 71 -2.39 -13.91 -10.75
CA ASP A 71 -3.74 -14.11 -11.30
C ASP A 71 -4.84 -13.45 -10.46
N HIS A 72 -4.47 -12.78 -9.37
CA HIS A 72 -5.40 -12.12 -8.42
C HIS A 72 -6.39 -13.05 -7.73
N ALA A 73 -6.14 -14.35 -7.69
CA ALA A 73 -7.03 -15.32 -7.04
C ALA A 73 -7.22 -15.02 -5.54
N GLN A 74 -6.22 -14.40 -4.90
CA GLN A 74 -6.23 -14.02 -3.48
C GLN A 74 -6.50 -12.53 -3.25
N ALA A 75 -7.12 -11.82 -4.20
CA ALA A 75 -7.40 -10.38 -4.09
C ALA A 75 -8.18 -10.01 -2.83
N LYS A 76 -9.12 -10.86 -2.39
CA LYS A 76 -9.91 -10.65 -1.17
C LYS A 76 -9.02 -10.57 0.07
N CYS A 77 -7.90 -11.27 0.13
CA CYS A 77 -6.95 -11.19 1.23
C CYS A 77 -6.43 -9.74 1.41
N MET A 78 -6.09 -9.06 0.32
CA MET A 78 -5.71 -7.65 0.34
C MET A 78 -6.90 -6.76 0.70
N TRP A 79 -8.04 -6.94 0.05
CA TRP A 79 -9.23 -6.10 0.25
C TRP A 79 -9.68 -6.04 1.70
N ASP A 80 -9.56 -7.15 2.42
CA ASP A 80 -10.09 -7.29 3.79
C ASP A 80 -9.15 -6.73 4.87
N LYS A 81 -7.90 -6.44 4.58
CA LYS A 81 -6.92 -6.02 5.59
C LYS A 81 -7.31 -4.79 6.39
N PRO A 82 -7.87 -3.71 5.79
CA PRO A 82 -8.35 -2.60 6.59
C PRO A 82 -9.40 -3.03 7.62
N SER A 83 -10.35 -3.88 7.22
CA SER A 83 -11.40 -4.38 8.11
C SER A 83 -10.88 -5.31 9.20
N GLU A 84 -9.84 -6.09 8.90
CA GLU A 84 -9.20 -6.99 9.88
C GLU A 84 -8.44 -6.22 10.96
N LEU A 85 -7.74 -5.15 10.57
CA LEU A 85 -6.74 -4.48 11.41
C LEU A 85 -7.20 -3.17 12.02
N THR A 86 -8.30 -2.57 11.51
CA THR A 86 -8.69 -1.21 11.87
C THR A 86 -10.20 -1.04 12.02
N GLN A 87 -10.61 0.19 12.36
CA GLN A 87 -12.02 0.60 12.38
C GLN A 87 -12.56 0.93 10.99
N LEU A 88 -11.70 1.06 9.99
CA LEU A 88 -12.13 1.30 8.61
C LEU A 88 -12.67 0.00 8.00
N LYS A 89 -14.00 -0.14 7.99
CA LYS A 89 -14.70 -1.31 7.45
C LYS A 89 -14.97 -1.11 5.95
N ALA A 90 -13.90 -1.19 5.17
CA ALA A 90 -13.91 -0.92 3.74
C ALA A 90 -12.93 -1.80 3.00
N THR A 91 -13.12 -1.90 1.68
CA THR A 91 -12.16 -2.55 0.79
C THR A 91 -10.93 -1.67 0.63
N GLY A 92 -9.75 -2.27 0.86
CA GLY A 92 -8.48 -1.62 0.62
C GLY A 92 -7.81 -2.13 -0.65
N PHE A 93 -7.09 -1.23 -1.33
CA PHE A 93 -6.30 -1.53 -2.52
C PHE A 93 -4.86 -1.08 -2.29
N GLU A 94 -3.91 -1.88 -2.72
CA GLU A 94 -2.50 -1.65 -2.43
C GLU A 94 -1.65 -1.57 -3.69
N ILE A 95 -0.66 -0.68 -3.65
CA ILE A 95 0.52 -0.75 -4.51
C ILE A 95 1.73 -0.99 -3.62
N THR A 96 2.70 -1.79 -4.08
CA THR A 96 3.79 -2.26 -3.23
C THR A 96 5.12 -2.33 -3.98
N ILE A 97 6.22 -2.29 -3.23
CA ILE A 97 7.59 -2.54 -3.68
C ILE A 97 8.22 -3.54 -2.72
N GLY A 98 8.83 -4.58 -3.28
CA GLY A 98 9.54 -5.62 -2.53
C GLY A 98 8.72 -6.89 -2.34
N GLN A 99 9.42 -8.01 -2.33
CA GLN A 99 8.85 -9.34 -2.12
C GLN A 99 9.00 -9.76 -0.66
N PRO A 100 8.15 -10.68 -0.17
CA PRO A 100 8.28 -11.18 1.20
C PRO A 100 9.67 -11.75 1.48
N GLY A 101 10.32 -11.24 2.53
CA GLY A 101 11.62 -11.71 3.00
C GLY A 101 12.81 -11.39 2.09
N GLU A 102 12.59 -10.68 1.00
CA GLU A 102 13.68 -10.23 0.13
C GLU A 102 14.21 -8.87 0.57
N THR A 103 15.53 -8.71 0.49
CA THR A 103 16.21 -7.43 0.72
C THR A 103 17.08 -7.13 -0.47
N SER A 104 16.84 -6.00 -1.13
CA SER A 104 17.57 -5.60 -2.33
C SER A 104 18.90 -4.87 -2.01
N GLY A 105 19.16 -4.56 -0.74
CA GLY A 105 20.24 -3.66 -0.34
C GLY A 105 19.98 -2.19 -0.61
N VAL A 106 18.85 -1.86 -1.23
CA VAL A 106 18.42 -0.48 -1.47
C VAL A 106 17.57 -0.03 -0.30
N VAL A 107 17.92 1.12 0.28
CA VAL A 107 17.08 1.79 1.26
C VAL A 107 16.16 2.75 0.51
N LEU A 108 14.86 2.48 0.55
CA LEU A 108 13.86 3.31 -0.09
C LEU A 108 13.62 4.59 0.71
N ASP A 109 13.33 5.66 -0.01
CA ASP A 109 12.76 6.90 0.50
C ASP A 109 11.51 7.25 -0.33
N ALA A 110 10.81 8.31 0.06
CA ALA A 110 9.59 8.69 -0.65
C ALA A 110 9.81 8.98 -2.14
N PRO A 111 10.85 9.74 -2.56
CA PRO A 111 11.12 9.95 -3.98
C PRO A 111 11.39 8.66 -4.76
N LYS A 112 12.17 7.74 -4.20
CA LYS A 112 12.50 6.47 -4.86
C LYS A 112 11.27 5.57 -5.01
N ALA A 113 10.45 5.47 -3.97
CA ALA A 113 9.22 4.69 -4.01
C ALA A 113 8.24 5.27 -5.05
N LEU A 114 8.02 6.57 -5.03
CA LEU A 114 7.15 7.24 -6.00
C LEU A 114 7.66 7.04 -7.43
N ALA A 115 8.96 7.22 -7.67
CA ALA A 115 9.57 7.04 -9.00
C ALA A 115 9.36 5.61 -9.53
N ALA A 116 9.50 4.60 -8.68
CA ALA A 116 9.24 3.20 -9.05
C ALA A 116 7.80 3.00 -9.49
N TRP A 117 6.84 3.56 -8.77
CA TRP A 117 5.41 3.46 -9.13
C TRP A 117 5.06 4.27 -10.38
N GLN A 118 5.63 5.45 -10.55
CA GLN A 118 5.46 6.26 -11.77
C GLN A 118 5.94 5.52 -13.03
N GLY A 119 7.00 4.73 -12.91
CA GLY A 119 7.55 3.94 -13.99
C GLY A 119 6.80 2.65 -14.31
N SER A 120 5.77 2.32 -13.54
CA SER A 120 4.95 1.12 -13.72
C SER A 120 3.52 1.51 -14.04
N PRO A 121 3.02 1.28 -15.28
CA PRO A 121 1.67 1.70 -15.68
C PRO A 121 0.56 1.25 -14.74
N LEU A 122 0.62 0.01 -14.25
CA LEU A 122 -0.41 -0.53 -13.35
C LEU A 122 -0.44 0.20 -12.00
N HIS A 123 0.71 0.51 -11.42
CA HIS A 123 0.80 1.26 -10.16
C HIS A 123 0.44 2.73 -10.36
N ASN A 124 0.93 3.32 -11.43
CA ASN A 124 0.66 4.72 -11.77
C ASN A 124 -0.84 4.95 -11.97
N ASP A 125 -1.55 4.02 -12.60
CA ASP A 125 -2.99 4.09 -12.82
C ASP A 125 -3.78 4.11 -11.50
N VAL A 126 -3.35 3.39 -10.48
CA VAL A 126 -3.96 3.44 -9.14
C VAL A 126 -3.83 4.83 -8.55
N ILE A 127 -2.62 5.41 -8.58
CA ILE A 127 -2.36 6.73 -8.00
C ILE A 127 -3.16 7.82 -8.70
N LEU A 128 -3.29 7.74 -10.02
CA LEU A 128 -3.91 8.79 -10.84
C LEU A 128 -5.36 8.51 -11.22
N ASN A 129 -5.98 7.48 -10.69
CA ASN A 129 -7.35 7.08 -11.02
C ASN A 129 -7.55 6.92 -12.53
N ARG A 130 -6.68 6.14 -13.16
CA ARG A 130 -6.74 5.83 -14.60
C ARG A 130 -7.13 4.37 -14.83
N GLY A 131 -7.52 4.03 -16.05
CA GLY A 131 -7.89 2.66 -16.43
C GLY A 131 -9.01 2.10 -15.56
N THR A 132 -8.79 0.95 -14.96
CA THR A 132 -9.75 0.28 -14.04
C THR A 132 -10.18 1.19 -12.88
N TRP A 133 -9.35 2.13 -12.46
CA TRP A 133 -9.58 3.01 -11.31
C TRP A 133 -10.26 4.33 -11.67
N GLN A 134 -10.63 4.52 -12.93
CA GLN A 134 -11.18 5.79 -13.42
C GLN A 134 -12.51 6.17 -12.77
N SER A 135 -13.33 5.19 -12.41
CA SER A 135 -14.63 5.41 -11.76
C SER A 135 -14.53 5.55 -10.24
N MET A 136 -13.34 5.34 -9.66
CA MET A 136 -13.14 5.39 -8.23
C MET A 136 -12.71 6.78 -7.76
N THR A 137 -13.23 7.19 -6.61
CA THR A 137 -12.78 8.38 -5.91
C THR A 137 -12.07 7.94 -4.63
N TRP A 138 -10.77 8.17 -4.54
CA TRP A 138 -10.03 7.84 -3.32
C TRP A 138 -10.38 8.82 -2.20
N ARG A 139 -10.79 8.28 -1.05
CA ARG A 139 -11.17 9.04 0.14
C ARG A 139 -10.25 8.79 1.32
N SER A 140 -9.38 7.80 1.23
CA SER A 140 -8.41 7.46 2.25
C SER A 140 -7.12 6.98 1.61
N LEU A 141 -5.98 7.44 2.14
CA LEU A 141 -4.63 7.07 1.72
C LEU A 141 -3.78 6.81 2.95
N GLY A 142 -3.06 5.69 2.96
CA GLY A 142 -2.01 5.42 3.92
C GLY A 142 -0.77 4.90 3.24
N ALA A 143 0.39 5.16 3.79
CA ALA A 143 1.65 4.69 3.26
C ALA A 143 2.53 4.09 4.34
N GLY A 144 3.44 3.20 3.94
CA GLY A 144 4.44 2.60 4.80
C GLY A 144 5.73 2.40 4.03
N ILE A 145 6.84 2.53 4.72
CA ILE A 145 8.16 2.38 4.13
C ILE A 145 9.15 1.90 5.20
N VAL A 146 9.86 0.82 4.90
CA VAL A 146 10.86 0.22 5.78
C VAL A 146 11.94 -0.41 4.91
N ASP A 147 13.16 0.06 5.01
CA ASP A 147 14.31 -0.43 4.26
C ASP A 147 14.02 -0.60 2.77
N SER A 148 13.95 -1.84 2.24
CA SER A 148 13.72 -2.12 0.82
C SER A 148 12.26 -2.34 0.45
N HIS A 149 11.32 -2.14 1.38
CA HIS A 149 9.89 -2.32 1.16
C HIS A 149 9.12 -1.02 1.32
N ALA A 150 8.16 -0.79 0.44
CA ALA A 150 7.21 0.31 0.54
C ALA A 150 5.84 -0.14 0.05
N CYS A 151 4.80 0.42 0.61
CA CYS A 151 3.45 0.26 0.08
C CYS A 151 2.61 1.52 0.30
N ALA A 152 1.57 1.64 -0.50
CA ALA A 152 0.52 2.62 -0.30
C ALA A 152 -0.83 1.93 -0.43
N TRP A 153 -1.75 2.32 0.44
CA TRP A 153 -3.11 1.77 0.53
C TRP A 153 -4.13 2.84 0.25
N PHE A 154 -5.14 2.47 -0.52
CA PHE A 154 -6.18 3.36 -1.00
C PHE A 154 -7.55 2.77 -0.68
N SER A 155 -8.53 3.61 -0.37
CA SER A 155 -9.93 3.23 -0.26
C SER A 155 -10.84 4.34 -0.78
N ASP A 156 -12.00 3.96 -1.32
CA ASP A 156 -13.07 4.88 -1.72
C ASP A 156 -13.97 5.28 -0.55
N GLN A 157 -13.67 4.80 0.65
CA GLN A 157 -14.37 5.16 1.88
C GLN A 157 -13.51 6.06 2.76
N ALA A 158 -14.14 7.04 3.40
CA ALA A 158 -13.47 7.90 4.36
C ALA A 158 -13.12 7.11 5.63
N ASP A 159 -11.94 7.40 6.20
CA ASP A 159 -11.53 6.79 7.46
C ASP A 159 -12.32 7.40 8.63
N PRO A 160 -13.03 6.58 9.43
CA PRO A 160 -13.73 7.08 10.59
C PRO A 160 -12.80 7.43 11.76
N THR A 161 -11.53 7.04 11.70
CA THR A 161 -10.55 7.28 12.76
C THR A 161 -10.03 8.72 12.68
N PRO A 162 -10.23 9.54 13.72
CA PRO A 162 -9.83 10.94 13.71
C PRO A 162 -8.32 11.16 13.78
#